data_7559049a4deec5204ad8b7a901ca2920
#
_entry.id   7559049a4deec5204ad8b7a901ca2920
#
_cell.length_a   1.000
_cell.length_b   1.000
_cell.length_c   1.000
_cell.angle_alpha   90.00
_cell.angle_beta   90.00
_cell.angle_gamma   90.00
#
_symmetry.space_group_name_H-M   'P 1'
#
loop_
_entity.id
_entity.type
_entity.pdbx_description
1 polymer ?
#
loop_
_entity_poly.entity_id
_entity_poly.type
_entity_poly.pdbx_seq_one_letter_code
_entity_poly.pdbx_strand_id
1 'polypeptide(L)'
;MIKALRRLLFPPRCASCGVLLDDAHNPAPRALCGECLVKWDAQKNELCHCCGYPASDCTKPVPMMPRHGIEKLVRLAEYQPQRSCVGNRMIFKLKDKESAELQAFLASELAPMIKKQLLILGQTPENTVLVWAPRSKRAERERGFDQSRGLCNALARELGVQKPVRLIRRAGGRVQKMLGQAQRRKNAFSAFEAVPEHCAALKGKCVILVDDVVTTGATLSACAAKLRPYKPAVIIAACVAVDVPSET
;
A
#
# COMPACT_ATOMS: atom_id res chain seq x y z
N MET A 1 9.08 -30.46 -6.42
CA MET A 1 8.07 -31.15 -7.27
C MET A 1 6.76 -30.37 -7.37
N ILE A 2 6.02 -30.09 -6.30
CA ILE A 2 4.70 -29.40 -6.32
C ILE A 2 4.74 -28.01 -6.99
N LYS A 3 5.79 -27.20 -6.74
CA LYS A 3 5.93 -25.87 -7.38
C LYS A 3 6.13 -25.96 -8.91
N ALA A 4 6.86 -26.94 -9.40
CA ALA A 4 7.09 -27.13 -10.83
C ALA A 4 5.81 -27.59 -11.55
N LEU A 5 5.07 -28.53 -10.96
CA LEU A 5 3.79 -29.00 -11.51
C LEU A 5 2.73 -27.88 -11.51
N ARG A 6 2.68 -27.06 -10.46
CA ARG A 6 1.79 -25.91 -10.41
C ARG A 6 2.10 -24.86 -11.49
N ARG A 7 3.40 -24.63 -11.80
CA ARG A 7 3.83 -23.72 -12.87
C ARG A 7 3.49 -24.25 -14.25
N LEU A 8 3.54 -25.56 -14.44
CA LEU A 8 3.15 -26.21 -15.70
C LEU A 8 1.65 -26.07 -15.97
N LEU A 9 0.82 -26.23 -14.95
CA LEU A 9 -0.65 -26.13 -15.07
C LEU A 9 -1.15 -24.68 -15.03
N PHE A 10 -0.46 -23.80 -14.31
CA PHE A 10 -0.81 -22.39 -14.13
C PHE A 10 0.44 -21.53 -14.35
N PRO A 11 0.89 -21.37 -15.60
CA PRO A 11 2.07 -20.60 -15.89
C PRO A 11 1.86 -19.12 -15.49
N PRO A 12 2.91 -18.45 -14.96
CA PRO A 12 2.82 -17.07 -14.55
C PRO A 12 2.47 -16.17 -15.74
N ARG A 13 1.62 -15.20 -15.49
CA ARG A 13 1.17 -14.21 -16.50
C ARG A 13 1.47 -12.80 -16.05
N CYS A 14 1.82 -11.97 -17.02
CA CYS A 14 2.01 -10.54 -16.80
C CYS A 14 0.76 -9.94 -16.12
N ALA A 15 0.96 -9.26 -14.98
CA ALA A 15 -0.13 -8.66 -14.21
C ALA A 15 -0.83 -7.50 -14.96
N SER A 16 -0.19 -6.95 -15.99
CA SER A 16 -0.75 -5.87 -16.79
C SER A 16 -1.42 -6.40 -18.08
N CYS A 17 -0.73 -7.12 -18.95
CA CYS A 17 -1.24 -7.51 -20.27
C CYS A 17 -1.68 -8.96 -20.37
N GLY A 18 -1.41 -9.80 -19.36
CA GLY A 18 -1.82 -11.21 -19.34
C GLY A 18 -0.95 -12.16 -20.16
N VAL A 19 0.07 -11.69 -20.89
CA VAL A 19 0.98 -12.56 -21.64
C VAL A 19 1.72 -13.48 -20.68
N LEU A 20 2.05 -14.70 -21.16
CA LEU A 20 2.85 -15.65 -20.38
C LEU A 20 4.23 -15.07 -20.08
N LEU A 21 4.69 -15.25 -18.85
CA LEU A 21 6.03 -14.87 -18.45
C LEU A 21 6.96 -16.06 -18.61
N ASP A 22 8.06 -15.84 -19.31
CA ASP A 22 9.14 -16.82 -19.42
C ASP A 22 10.02 -16.72 -18.18
N ASP A 23 9.92 -17.74 -17.32
CA ASP A 23 10.65 -17.81 -16.06
C ASP A 23 12.08 -18.39 -16.19
N ALA A 24 12.48 -18.83 -17.39
CA ALA A 24 13.68 -19.64 -17.57
C ALA A 24 14.99 -18.90 -17.21
N HIS A 25 14.99 -17.56 -17.16
CA HIS A 25 16.22 -16.76 -17.09
C HIS A 25 16.26 -15.68 -16.01
N ASN A 26 15.32 -15.61 -15.04
CA ASN A 26 15.39 -14.56 -14.02
C ASN A 26 14.87 -14.98 -12.65
N PRO A 27 15.71 -14.90 -11.59
CA PRO A 27 15.37 -15.29 -10.22
C PRO A 27 14.51 -14.26 -9.46
N ALA A 28 14.34 -13.04 -9.98
CA ALA A 28 13.55 -11.99 -9.32
C ALA A 28 12.04 -12.23 -9.43
N PRO A 29 11.21 -11.77 -8.47
CA PRO A 29 9.77 -11.85 -8.58
C PRO A 29 9.29 -11.04 -9.79
N ARG A 30 8.99 -11.71 -10.89
CA ARG A 30 8.45 -11.08 -12.10
C ARG A 30 6.93 -11.05 -12.03
N ALA A 31 6.37 -9.83 -12.02
CA ALA A 31 4.94 -9.63 -12.21
C ALA A 31 4.62 -9.06 -13.59
N LEU A 32 5.62 -8.56 -14.33
CA LEU A 32 5.46 -7.90 -15.63
C LEU A 32 6.35 -8.54 -16.70
N CYS A 33 5.88 -8.55 -17.95
CA CYS A 33 6.73 -8.83 -19.12
C CYS A 33 7.63 -7.62 -19.40
N GLY A 34 8.66 -7.80 -20.27
CA GLY A 34 9.63 -6.75 -20.60
C GLY A 34 9.00 -5.44 -21.07
N GLU A 35 8.04 -5.51 -22.00
CA GLU A 35 7.34 -4.31 -22.49
C GLU A 35 6.55 -3.57 -21.40
N CYS A 36 5.84 -4.34 -20.56
CA CYS A 36 5.09 -3.74 -19.44
C CYS A 36 6.02 -3.18 -18.37
N LEU A 37 7.20 -3.78 -18.16
CA LEU A 37 8.19 -3.25 -17.22
C LEU A 37 8.72 -1.90 -17.70
N VAL A 38 9.09 -1.76 -18.97
CA VAL A 38 9.52 -0.47 -19.55
C VAL A 38 8.44 0.60 -19.40
N LYS A 39 7.18 0.26 -19.70
CA LYS A 39 6.03 1.18 -19.51
C LYS A 39 5.80 1.54 -18.05
N TRP A 40 6.04 0.59 -17.14
CA TRP A 40 5.93 0.82 -15.71
C TRP A 40 7.03 1.77 -15.20
N ASP A 41 8.27 1.56 -15.63
CA ASP A 41 9.38 2.44 -15.29
C ASP A 41 9.14 3.86 -15.81
N ALA A 42 8.64 4.01 -17.03
CA ALA A 42 8.23 5.32 -17.56
C ALA A 42 7.15 5.98 -16.70
N GLN A 43 6.12 5.21 -16.27
CA GLN A 43 5.03 5.72 -15.43
C GLN A 43 5.52 6.17 -14.04
N LYS A 44 6.45 5.45 -13.41
CA LYS A 44 7.04 5.85 -12.13
C LYS A 44 7.80 7.17 -12.22
N ASN A 45 8.38 7.45 -13.40
CA ASN A 45 9.16 8.64 -13.69
C ASN A 45 8.30 9.80 -14.27
N GLU A 46 7.00 9.64 -14.45
CA GLU A 46 6.10 10.75 -14.76
C GLU A 46 6.16 11.81 -13.66
N LEU A 47 6.09 13.09 -14.06
CA LEU A 47 6.19 14.19 -13.11
C LEU A 47 4.97 14.23 -12.19
N CYS A 48 5.23 14.30 -10.91
CA CYS A 48 4.20 14.41 -9.87
C CYS A 48 3.54 15.79 -9.93
N HIS A 49 2.22 15.84 -10.00
CA HIS A 49 1.45 17.08 -10.04
C HIS A 49 1.64 17.96 -8.80
N CYS A 50 2.03 17.40 -7.65
CA CYS A 50 2.16 18.18 -6.43
C CYS A 50 3.56 18.76 -6.18
N CYS A 51 4.63 18.27 -6.84
CA CYS A 51 6.00 18.72 -6.59
C CYS A 51 6.89 18.84 -7.84
N GLY A 52 6.46 18.37 -9.02
CA GLY A 52 7.20 18.43 -10.27
C GLY A 52 8.39 17.47 -10.39
N TYR A 53 8.66 16.65 -9.36
CA TYR A 53 9.66 15.57 -9.42
C TYR A 53 9.01 14.27 -9.89
N PRO A 54 9.78 13.22 -10.24
CA PRO A 54 9.21 11.90 -10.53
C PRO A 54 8.24 11.45 -9.43
N ALA A 55 7.12 10.84 -9.82
CA ALA A 55 6.08 10.43 -8.87
C ALA A 55 6.63 9.50 -7.78
N SER A 56 7.57 8.62 -8.17
CA SER A 56 8.27 7.72 -7.25
C SER A 56 9.17 8.43 -6.24
N ASP A 57 9.69 9.62 -6.57
CA ASP A 57 10.52 10.41 -5.64
C ASP A 57 9.70 11.32 -4.72
N CYS A 58 8.42 11.51 -5.02
CA CYS A 58 7.54 12.34 -4.23
C CYS A 58 7.14 11.65 -2.91
N THR A 59 7.55 12.24 -1.79
CA THR A 59 7.15 11.77 -0.45
C THR A 59 6.17 12.71 0.25
N LYS A 60 5.64 13.70 -0.48
CA LYS A 60 4.71 14.69 0.07
C LYS A 60 3.36 14.01 0.41
N PRO A 61 2.90 14.10 1.66
CA PRO A 61 1.61 13.56 2.05
C PRO A 61 0.46 14.33 1.40
N VAL A 62 -0.68 13.66 1.16
CA VAL A 62 -1.90 14.37 0.75
C VAL A 62 -2.40 15.27 1.90
N PRO A 63 -3.14 16.37 1.62
CA PRO A 63 -3.39 17.45 2.58
C PRO A 63 -4.00 17.05 3.93
N MET A 64 -4.74 15.94 3.99
CA MET A 64 -5.34 15.46 5.22
C MET A 64 -4.33 14.77 6.15
N MET A 65 -3.32 14.13 5.62
CA MET A 65 -2.42 13.24 6.37
C MET A 65 -1.56 13.94 7.44
N PRO A 66 -0.94 15.12 7.17
CA PRO A 66 -0.11 15.80 8.16
C PRO A 66 -0.91 16.21 9.43
N ARG A 67 -2.19 16.55 9.28
CA ARG A 67 -3.08 16.89 10.40
C ARG A 67 -3.27 15.73 11.38
N HIS A 68 -3.02 14.49 10.92
CA HIS A 68 -3.13 13.27 11.71
C HIS A 68 -1.77 12.64 12.03
N GLY A 69 -0.67 13.38 11.78
CA GLY A 69 0.68 13.00 12.16
C GLY A 69 1.37 12.02 11.18
N ILE A 70 0.90 11.93 9.95
CA ILE A 70 1.63 11.23 8.88
C ILE A 70 2.60 12.22 8.24
N GLU A 71 3.90 11.97 8.39
CA GLU A 71 4.95 12.91 7.97
C GLU A 71 5.36 12.73 6.51
N LYS A 72 5.37 11.51 6.02
CA LYS A 72 5.76 11.16 4.65
C LYS A 72 4.78 10.18 4.04
N LEU A 73 4.66 10.22 2.70
CA LEU A 73 3.90 9.27 1.91
C LEU A 73 4.78 8.74 0.78
N VAL A 74 5.23 7.50 0.89
CA VAL A 74 5.97 6.78 -0.16
C VAL A 74 4.96 6.20 -1.14
N ARG A 75 5.19 6.43 -2.44
CA ARG A 75 4.33 5.96 -3.54
C ARG A 75 5.18 5.55 -4.74
N LEU A 76 4.69 4.66 -5.59
CA LEU A 76 5.38 4.29 -6.84
C LEU A 76 4.94 5.17 -8.01
N ALA A 77 3.64 5.51 -8.09
CA ALA A 77 3.10 6.26 -9.21
C ALA A 77 1.87 7.09 -8.79
N GLU A 78 1.39 7.91 -9.72
CA GLU A 78 0.06 8.52 -9.64
C GLU A 78 -0.99 7.61 -10.26
N TYR A 79 -2.17 7.55 -9.64
CA TYR A 79 -3.33 6.79 -10.11
C TYR A 79 -4.26 7.72 -10.87
N GLN A 80 -4.51 7.40 -12.12
CA GLN A 80 -5.45 8.14 -12.99
C GLN A 80 -6.56 7.20 -13.43
N PRO A 81 -7.78 7.26 -12.85
CA PRO A 81 -8.84 6.27 -13.08
C PRO A 81 -9.22 6.05 -14.55
N GLN A 82 -9.17 7.12 -15.34
CA GLN A 82 -9.54 7.06 -16.77
C GLN A 82 -8.41 6.56 -17.68
N ARG A 83 -7.18 6.47 -17.17
CA ARG A 83 -6.02 6.07 -17.96
C ARG A 83 -5.80 4.57 -17.94
N SER A 84 -5.79 3.94 -19.10
CA SER A 84 -5.38 2.54 -19.25
C SER A 84 -3.85 2.42 -19.24
N CYS A 85 -3.23 2.37 -18.05
CA CYS A 85 -1.79 2.24 -17.86
C CYS A 85 -1.43 0.99 -17.06
N VAL A 86 -0.13 0.66 -17.01
CA VAL A 86 0.38 -0.54 -16.32
C VAL A 86 0.04 -0.52 -14.84
N GLY A 87 0.27 0.60 -14.16
CA GLY A 87 0.00 0.75 -12.72
C GLY A 87 -1.47 0.52 -12.38
N ASN A 88 -2.40 1.11 -13.15
CA ASN A 88 -3.83 0.90 -12.94
C ASN A 88 -4.22 -0.58 -13.09
N ARG A 89 -3.71 -1.25 -14.14
CA ARG A 89 -3.99 -2.69 -14.36
C ARG A 89 -3.43 -3.55 -13.22
N MET A 90 -2.23 -3.26 -12.72
CA MET A 90 -1.69 -3.94 -11.54
C MET A 90 -2.55 -3.71 -10.29
N ILE A 91 -3.02 -2.49 -10.06
CA ILE A 91 -3.92 -2.17 -8.94
C ILE A 91 -5.25 -2.92 -9.07
N PHE A 92 -5.85 -2.97 -10.26
CA PHE A 92 -7.05 -3.77 -10.50
C PHE A 92 -6.79 -5.26 -10.22
N LYS A 93 -5.66 -5.79 -10.72
CA LYS A 93 -5.27 -7.18 -10.48
C LYS A 93 -5.06 -7.47 -8.99
N LEU A 94 -4.40 -6.56 -8.27
CA LEU A 94 -4.17 -6.66 -6.83
C LEU A 94 -5.50 -6.67 -6.04
N LYS A 95 -6.53 -5.95 -6.52
CA LYS A 95 -7.86 -5.89 -5.90
C LYS A 95 -8.75 -7.07 -6.25
N ASP A 96 -8.56 -7.67 -7.41
CA ASP A 96 -9.41 -8.74 -7.94
C ASP A 96 -9.01 -10.12 -7.40
N LYS A 97 -7.72 -10.42 -7.37
CA LYS A 97 -7.21 -11.74 -7.00
C LYS A 97 -5.94 -11.63 -6.15
N GLU A 98 -5.85 -12.47 -5.12
CA GLU A 98 -4.61 -12.60 -4.36
C GLU A 98 -3.49 -13.12 -5.27
N SER A 99 -2.40 -12.36 -5.36
CA SER A 99 -1.20 -12.70 -6.14
C SER A 99 0.03 -12.39 -5.32
N ALA A 100 0.66 -13.45 -4.80
CA ALA A 100 1.90 -13.34 -4.03
C ALA A 100 3.04 -12.77 -4.88
N GLU A 101 3.08 -13.11 -6.18
CA GLU A 101 4.08 -12.62 -7.12
C GLU A 101 3.95 -11.11 -7.36
N LEU A 102 2.72 -10.61 -7.57
CA LEU A 102 2.47 -9.17 -7.72
C LEU A 102 2.75 -8.40 -6.43
N GLN A 103 2.35 -8.95 -5.28
CA GLN A 103 2.64 -8.34 -3.97
C GLN A 103 4.15 -8.28 -3.72
N ALA A 104 4.90 -9.33 -4.03
CA ALA A 104 6.35 -9.36 -3.90
C ALA A 104 7.03 -8.35 -4.85
N PHE A 105 6.58 -8.27 -6.10
CA PHE A 105 7.08 -7.29 -7.06
C PHE A 105 6.85 -5.85 -6.58
N LEU A 106 5.62 -5.50 -6.17
CA LEU A 106 5.32 -4.16 -5.67
C LEU A 106 6.07 -3.82 -4.38
N ALA A 107 6.29 -4.82 -3.52
CA ALA A 107 7.09 -4.66 -2.32
C ALA A 107 8.57 -4.42 -2.64
N SER A 108 9.15 -5.14 -3.60
CA SER A 108 10.55 -4.93 -4.02
C SER A 108 10.76 -3.53 -4.63
N GLU A 109 9.74 -2.97 -5.28
CA GLU A 109 9.77 -1.61 -5.80
C GLU A 109 9.64 -0.53 -4.69
N LEU A 110 8.78 -0.76 -3.69
CA LEU A 110 8.56 0.18 -2.57
C LEU A 110 9.68 0.15 -1.53
N ALA A 111 10.29 -1.01 -1.28
CA ALA A 111 11.23 -1.19 -0.18
C ALA A 111 12.46 -0.27 -0.25
N PRO A 112 13.13 -0.06 -1.40
CA PRO A 112 14.26 0.87 -1.50
C PRO A 112 13.88 2.30 -1.11
N MET A 113 12.70 2.75 -1.53
CA MET A 113 12.20 4.09 -1.24
C MET A 113 11.87 4.25 0.25
N ILE A 114 11.27 3.23 0.86
CA ILE A 114 11.00 3.20 2.30
C ILE A 114 12.32 3.21 3.08
N LYS A 115 13.31 2.39 2.70
CA LYS A 115 14.65 2.37 3.31
C LYS A 115 15.31 3.75 3.27
N LYS A 116 15.22 4.46 2.13
CA LYS A 116 15.69 5.85 1.98
C LYS A 116 15.01 6.78 3.00
N GLN A 117 13.68 6.66 3.18
CA GLN A 117 12.97 7.50 4.15
C GLN A 117 13.29 7.14 5.61
N LEU A 118 13.45 5.87 5.93
CA LEU A 118 13.90 5.44 7.26
C LEU A 118 15.27 6.05 7.59
N LEU A 119 16.22 6.00 6.66
CA LEU A 119 17.54 6.61 6.83
C LEU A 119 17.45 8.14 7.07
N ILE A 120 16.68 8.86 6.25
CA ILE A 120 16.47 10.31 6.37
C ILE A 120 15.87 10.68 7.74
N LEU A 121 14.97 9.83 8.27
CA LEU A 121 14.28 10.05 9.54
C LEU A 121 15.05 9.47 10.75
N GLY A 122 16.27 8.97 10.56
CA GLY A 122 17.07 8.35 11.62
C GLY A 122 16.42 7.09 12.22
N GLN A 123 15.62 6.37 11.42
CA GLN A 123 14.94 5.14 11.85
C GLN A 123 15.62 3.90 11.28
N THR A 124 15.48 2.77 11.98
CA THR A 124 16.06 1.49 11.56
C THR A 124 14.95 0.45 11.32
N PRO A 125 15.23 -0.63 10.56
CA PRO A 125 14.27 -1.72 10.38
C PRO A 125 13.82 -2.34 11.71
N GLU A 126 14.71 -2.50 12.68
CA GLU A 126 14.44 -3.10 14.00
C GLU A 126 13.51 -2.23 14.84
N ASN A 127 13.54 -0.91 14.60
CA ASN A 127 12.64 0.06 15.25
C ASN A 127 11.37 0.33 14.45
N THR A 128 11.12 -0.43 13.38
CA THR A 128 10.01 -0.19 12.45
C THR A 128 8.92 -1.24 12.59
N VAL A 129 7.67 -0.78 12.59
CA VAL A 129 6.47 -1.61 12.62
C VAL A 129 5.60 -1.32 11.40
N LEU A 130 5.26 -2.36 10.65
CA LEU A 130 4.36 -2.27 9.50
C LEU A 130 2.91 -2.54 9.94
N VAL A 131 2.01 -1.69 9.47
CA VAL A 131 0.57 -1.76 9.75
C VAL A 131 -0.21 -1.58 8.47
N TRP A 132 -1.14 -2.48 8.14
CA TRP A 132 -2.01 -2.30 6.99
C TRP A 132 -3.32 -1.63 7.37
N ALA A 133 -3.89 -0.86 6.44
CA ALA A 133 -5.24 -0.32 6.55
C ALA A 133 -6.27 -1.45 6.33
N PRO A 134 -7.03 -1.88 7.36
CA PRO A 134 -7.90 -3.04 7.22
C PRO A 134 -9.13 -2.76 6.36
N ARG A 135 -9.49 -3.70 5.49
CA ARG A 135 -10.73 -3.67 4.73
C ARG A 135 -11.95 -3.93 5.61
N SER A 136 -13.14 -3.64 5.09
CA SER A 136 -14.37 -4.04 5.75
C SER A 136 -14.50 -5.57 5.76
N LYS A 137 -15.09 -6.15 6.83
CA LYS A 137 -15.38 -7.59 6.93
C LYS A 137 -16.20 -8.11 5.75
N ARG A 138 -17.06 -7.25 5.18
CA ARG A 138 -17.84 -7.58 3.99
C ARG A 138 -16.92 -7.72 2.77
N ALA A 139 -16.07 -6.73 2.49
CA ALA A 139 -15.15 -6.77 1.37
C ALA A 139 -14.11 -7.90 1.50
N GLU A 140 -13.66 -8.19 2.72
CA GLU A 140 -12.78 -9.33 3.02
C GLU A 140 -13.46 -10.67 2.76
N ARG A 141 -14.75 -10.82 3.15
CA ARG A 141 -15.55 -12.03 2.87
C ARG A 141 -15.88 -12.20 1.39
N GLU A 142 -16.27 -11.12 0.70
CA GLU A 142 -16.59 -11.16 -0.72
C GLU A 142 -15.39 -11.52 -1.61
N ARG A 143 -14.18 -11.15 -1.21
CA ARG A 143 -12.94 -11.38 -1.99
C ARG A 143 -12.05 -12.49 -1.45
N GLY A 144 -12.25 -12.91 -0.21
CA GLY A 144 -11.45 -13.96 0.45
C GLY A 144 -10.07 -13.50 0.93
N PHE A 145 -9.65 -12.26 0.67
CA PHE A 145 -8.33 -11.73 1.04
C PHE A 145 -8.35 -10.21 1.29
N ASP A 146 -7.31 -9.72 1.96
CA ASP A 146 -7.01 -8.29 2.15
C ASP A 146 -5.69 -7.96 1.45
N GLN A 147 -5.77 -7.19 0.34
CA GLN A 147 -4.59 -6.88 -0.47
C GLN A 147 -3.58 -6.00 0.27
N SER A 148 -4.03 -5.05 1.10
CA SER A 148 -3.13 -4.19 1.87
C SER A 148 -2.36 -5.01 2.91
N ARG A 149 -2.99 -6.05 3.49
CA ARG A 149 -2.31 -7.03 4.34
C ARG A 149 -1.28 -7.85 3.57
N GLY A 150 -1.63 -8.32 2.37
CA GLY A 150 -0.72 -9.08 1.52
C GLY A 150 0.52 -8.27 1.12
N LEU A 151 0.32 -7.03 0.68
CA LEU A 151 1.40 -6.09 0.36
C LEU A 151 2.26 -5.79 1.61
N CYS A 152 1.63 -5.56 2.76
CA CYS A 152 2.30 -5.31 4.03
C CYS A 152 3.20 -6.48 4.45
N ASN A 153 2.72 -7.73 4.30
CA ASN A 153 3.52 -8.93 4.56
C ASN A 153 4.70 -9.10 3.59
N ALA A 154 4.53 -8.73 2.31
CA ALA A 154 5.60 -8.74 1.33
C ALA A 154 6.66 -7.68 1.66
N LEU A 155 6.24 -6.46 2.02
CA LEU A 155 7.12 -5.39 2.46
C LEU A 155 7.92 -5.76 3.71
N ALA A 156 7.32 -6.48 4.67
CA ALA A 156 8.04 -6.93 5.86
C ALA A 156 9.25 -7.81 5.52
N ARG A 157 9.10 -8.70 4.53
CA ARG A 157 10.21 -9.54 4.03
C ARG A 157 11.30 -8.73 3.35
N GLU A 158 10.90 -7.78 2.47
CA GLU A 158 11.85 -6.93 1.72
C GLU A 158 12.62 -5.96 2.63
N LEU A 159 11.99 -5.47 3.68
CA LEU A 159 12.59 -4.55 4.63
C LEU A 159 13.39 -5.26 5.75
N GLY A 160 13.20 -6.57 5.92
CA GLY A 160 13.80 -7.31 7.04
C GLY A 160 13.19 -6.97 8.40
N VAL A 161 11.94 -6.48 8.42
CA VAL A 161 11.23 -6.14 9.66
C VAL A 161 10.35 -7.29 10.14
N GLN A 162 9.92 -7.22 11.38
CA GLN A 162 9.04 -8.24 11.97
C GLN A 162 7.73 -8.36 11.18
N LYS A 163 7.16 -9.58 11.20
CA LYS A 163 5.87 -9.84 10.56
C LYS A 163 4.80 -8.90 11.09
N PRO A 164 4.03 -8.24 10.22
CA PRO A 164 2.98 -7.31 10.61
C PRO A 164 1.94 -7.94 11.51
N VAL A 165 1.54 -7.22 12.54
CA VAL A 165 0.46 -7.60 13.47
C VAL A 165 -0.75 -6.71 13.20
N ARG A 166 -1.95 -7.21 13.47
CA ARG A 166 -3.16 -6.39 13.34
C ARG A 166 -3.25 -5.38 14.48
N LEU A 167 -2.75 -4.16 14.26
CA LEU A 167 -2.84 -3.06 15.22
C LEU A 167 -4.14 -2.26 15.10
N ILE A 168 -4.82 -2.38 13.98
CA ILE A 168 -6.07 -1.69 13.67
C ILE A 168 -7.10 -2.70 13.18
N ARG A 169 -8.34 -2.52 13.64
CA ARG A 169 -9.51 -3.25 13.13
C ARG A 169 -10.58 -2.27 12.68
N ARG A 170 -11.47 -2.69 11.78
CA ARG A 170 -12.68 -1.92 11.53
C ARG A 170 -13.67 -2.11 12.67
N ALA A 171 -14.18 -0.98 13.14
CA ALA A 171 -15.30 -0.97 14.10
C ALA A 171 -16.53 -1.67 13.51
N GLY A 172 -17.19 -2.49 14.30
CA GLY A 172 -18.45 -3.09 13.92
C GLY A 172 -19.57 -2.07 14.00
N GLY A 173 -20.01 -1.51 12.86
CA GLY A 173 -21.14 -0.58 12.81
C GLY A 173 -21.85 -0.64 11.47
N ARG A 174 -23.20 -0.49 11.44
CA ARG A 174 -23.96 -0.29 10.21
C ARG A 174 -23.56 1.06 9.61
N VAL A 175 -22.88 1.06 8.47
CA VAL A 175 -22.70 2.27 7.65
C VAL A 175 -24.07 2.69 7.15
N GLN A 176 -24.64 3.74 7.73
CA GLN A 176 -25.84 4.36 7.19
C GLN A 176 -25.52 4.92 5.79
N LYS A 177 -26.22 4.42 4.77
CA LYS A 177 -25.97 4.68 3.35
C LYS A 177 -26.30 6.11 2.87
N MET A 178 -26.85 6.99 3.72
CA MET A 178 -27.35 8.31 3.33
C MET A 178 -26.69 9.43 4.15
N LEU A 179 -25.43 9.76 3.84
CA LEU A 179 -24.78 10.84 4.57
C LEU A 179 -23.90 11.69 3.63
N GLY A 180 -23.98 13.02 3.76
CA GLY A 180 -23.20 13.99 2.99
C GLY A 180 -21.67 13.87 3.22
N GLN A 181 -20.86 14.59 2.42
CA GLN A 181 -19.39 14.48 2.45
C GLN A 181 -18.75 14.72 3.84
N ALA A 182 -19.26 15.68 4.61
CA ALA A 182 -18.75 15.97 5.96
C ALA A 182 -19.00 14.80 6.93
N GLN A 183 -20.14 14.13 6.80
CA GLN A 183 -20.51 12.98 7.61
C GLN A 183 -19.73 11.72 7.19
N ARG A 184 -19.38 11.58 5.88
CA ARG A 184 -18.49 10.51 5.39
C ARG A 184 -17.09 10.64 6.00
N ARG A 185 -16.59 11.88 6.19
CA ARG A 185 -15.30 12.13 6.86
C ARG A 185 -15.36 11.72 8.33
N LYS A 186 -16.40 12.14 9.09
CA LYS A 186 -16.60 11.73 10.50
C LYS A 186 -16.73 10.20 10.60
N ASN A 187 -17.46 9.56 9.68
CA ASN A 187 -17.63 8.12 9.66
C ASN A 187 -16.35 7.35 9.32
N ALA A 188 -15.41 7.93 8.54
CA ALA A 188 -14.11 7.32 8.28
C ALA A 188 -13.31 7.14 9.58
N PHE A 189 -13.31 8.15 10.47
CA PHE A 189 -12.59 8.09 11.74
C PHE A 189 -13.23 7.17 12.78
N SER A 190 -14.55 7.00 12.78
CA SER A 190 -15.26 6.05 13.64
C SER A 190 -15.22 4.61 13.08
N ALA A 191 -14.84 4.46 11.81
CA ALA A 191 -14.78 3.13 11.16
C ALA A 191 -13.60 2.28 11.61
N PHE A 192 -12.63 2.84 12.33
CA PHE A 192 -11.42 2.14 12.76
C PHE A 192 -11.24 2.23 14.27
N GLU A 193 -10.69 1.17 14.84
CA GLU A 193 -10.31 1.05 16.24
C GLU A 193 -8.90 0.49 16.35
N ALA A 194 -8.10 0.99 17.30
CA ALA A 194 -6.85 0.35 17.68
C ALA A 194 -7.14 -0.97 18.41
N VAL A 195 -6.20 -1.90 18.35
CA VAL A 195 -6.16 -3.13 19.13
C VAL A 195 -5.20 -2.89 20.29
N PRO A 196 -5.66 -2.48 21.48
CA PRO A 196 -4.83 -1.91 22.53
C PRO A 196 -3.68 -2.84 22.95
N GLU A 197 -3.96 -4.14 23.08
CA GLU A 197 -2.99 -5.17 23.47
C GLU A 197 -1.82 -5.28 22.49
N HIS A 198 -2.02 -4.98 21.21
CA HIS A 198 -0.97 -4.98 20.19
C HIS A 198 -0.29 -3.63 20.04
N CYS A 199 -0.94 -2.54 20.44
CA CYS A 199 -0.42 -1.19 20.26
C CYS A 199 0.52 -0.74 21.38
N ALA A 200 0.57 -1.43 22.52
CA ALA A 200 1.40 -1.04 23.68
C ALA A 200 2.89 -0.92 23.31
N ALA A 201 3.38 -1.75 22.38
CA ALA A 201 4.77 -1.76 21.91
C ALA A 201 5.12 -0.64 20.91
N LEU A 202 4.19 0.26 20.56
CA LEU A 202 4.42 1.30 19.54
C LEU A 202 5.20 2.50 20.06
N LYS A 203 5.33 2.68 21.36
CA LYS A 203 6.04 3.83 21.96
C LYS A 203 7.47 3.92 21.42
N GLY A 204 7.79 5.06 20.80
CA GLY A 204 9.10 5.33 20.22
C GLY A 204 9.40 4.57 18.92
N LYS A 205 8.48 3.79 18.37
CA LYS A 205 8.65 3.06 17.11
C LYS A 205 8.33 3.93 15.89
N CYS A 206 8.97 3.63 14.77
CA CYS A 206 8.55 4.10 13.46
C CYS A 206 7.38 3.22 12.98
N VAL A 207 6.26 3.83 12.62
CA VAL A 207 5.09 3.12 12.08
C VAL A 207 4.97 3.41 10.59
N ILE A 208 4.89 2.36 9.77
CA ILE A 208 4.61 2.45 8.34
C ILE A 208 3.18 1.95 8.09
N LEU A 209 2.29 2.87 7.73
CA LEU A 209 0.92 2.55 7.34
C LEU A 209 0.86 2.20 5.85
N VAL A 210 0.41 0.99 5.53
CA VAL A 210 0.38 0.46 4.16
C VAL A 210 -1.06 0.38 3.63
N ASP A 211 -1.27 0.90 2.42
CA ASP A 211 -2.51 0.73 1.65
C ASP A 211 -2.19 0.46 0.17
N ASP A 212 -3.16 0.08 -0.64
CA ASP A 212 -2.97 -0.11 -2.08
C ASP A 212 -3.00 1.22 -2.84
N VAL A 213 -4.04 2.02 -2.66
CA VAL A 213 -4.23 3.33 -3.31
C VAL A 213 -4.67 4.36 -2.30
N VAL A 214 -4.01 5.49 -2.30
CA VAL A 214 -4.40 6.66 -1.52
C VAL A 214 -5.14 7.64 -2.42
N THR A 215 -6.38 7.98 -2.03
CA THR A 215 -7.17 9.04 -2.67
C THR A 215 -7.11 10.30 -1.81
N THR A 216 -8.10 10.56 -0.98
CA THR A 216 -8.12 11.70 -0.04
C THR A 216 -7.21 11.52 1.17
N GLY A 217 -6.65 10.34 1.39
CA GLY A 217 -5.88 9.99 2.58
C GLY A 217 -6.73 9.74 3.83
N ALA A 218 -8.06 9.74 3.73
CA ALA A 218 -8.96 9.61 4.88
C ALA A 218 -8.76 8.28 5.64
N THR A 219 -8.56 7.18 4.94
CA THR A 219 -8.32 5.85 5.53
C THR A 219 -7.07 5.84 6.39
N LEU A 220 -5.93 6.22 5.81
CA LEU A 220 -4.64 6.23 6.50
C LEU A 220 -4.61 7.26 7.62
N SER A 221 -5.22 8.45 7.43
CA SER A 221 -5.38 9.46 8.47
C SER A 221 -6.20 8.96 9.66
N ALA A 222 -7.29 8.25 9.40
CA ALA A 222 -8.10 7.64 10.45
C ALA A 222 -7.31 6.55 11.21
N CYS A 223 -6.54 5.72 10.50
CA CYS A 223 -5.65 4.74 11.11
C CYS A 223 -4.57 5.40 11.97
N ALA A 224 -3.90 6.43 11.45
CA ALA A 224 -2.87 7.18 12.19
C ALA A 224 -3.43 7.81 13.46
N ALA A 225 -4.62 8.43 13.40
CA ALA A 225 -5.29 9.00 14.55
C ALA A 225 -5.53 8.00 15.69
N LYS A 226 -5.78 6.72 15.35
CA LYS A 226 -5.96 5.64 16.34
C LYS A 226 -4.65 5.13 16.93
N LEU A 227 -3.51 5.32 16.24
CA LEU A 227 -2.19 4.88 16.71
C LEU A 227 -1.46 6.00 17.49
N ARG A 228 -1.72 7.27 17.24
CA ARG A 228 -1.07 8.41 17.92
C ARG A 228 -1.11 8.35 19.45
N PRO A 229 -2.21 7.94 20.13
CA PRO A 229 -2.24 7.82 21.59
C PRO A 229 -1.14 6.89 22.15
N TYR A 230 -0.63 5.97 21.36
CA TYR A 230 0.45 5.03 21.74
C TYR A 230 1.86 5.60 21.51
N LYS A 231 1.96 6.89 21.15
CA LYS A 231 3.20 7.67 21.05
C LYS A 231 4.28 7.03 20.18
N PRO A 232 3.97 6.64 18.91
CA PRO A 232 5.02 6.30 17.95
C PRO A 232 5.97 7.50 17.77
N ALA A 233 7.25 7.24 17.45
CA ALA A 233 8.22 8.29 17.15
C ALA A 233 7.86 9.03 15.88
N VAL A 234 7.45 8.30 14.84
CA VAL A 234 7.07 8.81 13.53
C VAL A 234 6.05 7.89 12.88
N ILE A 235 5.14 8.47 12.10
CA ILE A 235 4.21 7.71 11.24
C ILE A 235 4.46 8.13 9.80
N ILE A 236 4.80 7.18 8.94
CA ILE A 236 4.85 7.35 7.49
C ILE A 236 3.81 6.47 6.82
N ALA A 237 3.42 6.82 5.62
CA ALA A 237 2.51 6.02 4.80
C ALA A 237 3.24 5.45 3.58
N ALA A 238 2.80 4.29 3.09
CA ALA A 238 3.27 3.68 1.86
C ALA A 238 2.09 3.13 1.05
N CYS A 239 2.07 3.38 -0.26
CA CYS A 239 1.05 2.86 -1.16
C CYS A 239 1.63 2.62 -2.56
N VAL A 240 0.91 1.87 -3.38
CA VAL A 240 1.29 1.66 -4.79
C VAL A 240 1.08 2.94 -5.58
N ALA A 241 -0.07 3.61 -5.42
CA ALA A 241 -0.33 4.85 -6.14
C ALA A 241 -1.18 5.83 -5.33
N VAL A 242 -1.07 7.10 -5.69
CA VAL A 242 -1.90 8.19 -5.17
C VAL A 242 -2.84 8.67 -6.26
N ASP A 243 -4.13 8.72 -5.97
CA ASP A 243 -5.14 9.31 -6.85
C ASP A 243 -5.01 10.84 -6.78
N VAL A 244 -4.63 11.42 -7.90
CA VAL A 244 -4.54 12.87 -8.04
C VAL A 244 -5.84 13.32 -8.71
N PRO A 245 -6.63 14.20 -8.07
CA PRO A 245 -7.79 14.78 -8.73
C PRO A 245 -7.35 15.42 -10.05
N SER A 246 -8.00 15.04 -11.14
CA SER A 246 -7.88 15.80 -12.40
C SER A 246 -8.26 17.24 -12.09
N GLU A 247 -7.40 18.18 -12.40
CA GLU A 247 -7.76 19.60 -12.43
C GLU A 247 -8.95 19.74 -13.41
N THR A 248 -10.11 20.04 -12.85
CA THR A 248 -11.30 20.45 -13.61
C THR A 248 -11.17 21.92 -13.99
#